data_66ccc09e30d5c43d4f7e10a11860203c
#
_entry.id   66ccc09e30d5c43d4f7e10a11860203c
#
_cell.length_a   1.000
_cell.length_b   1.000
_cell.length_c   1.000
_cell.angle_alpha   90.00
_cell.angle_beta   90.00
_cell.angle_gamma   90.00
#
_symmetry.space_group_name_H-M   'P 1'
#
loop_
_entity.id
_entity.type
_entity.pdbx_description
1 polymer ?
#
loop_
_entity_poly.entity_id
_entity_poly.type
_entity_poly.pdbx_seq_one_letter_code
_entity_poly.pdbx_strand_id
1 'polypeptide(L)'
;PTTLVDLTRITEELGFEIPIFFITLDPERDTPQQLADYLPYFGERITGITGSKDAISALSKSWGIYRKKILTSDGNYTIDHTATVFMLSERGKFQGTIAWSENNQIVKEKLYRLWNNKLSAH
;
A
#
# COMPACT_ATOMS: atom_id res chain seq x y z
N PRO A 1 2.38 -3.78 9.77
CA PRO A 1 0.93 -3.78 9.57
C PRO A 1 0.40 -5.10 9.05
N THR A 2 -0.65 -5.56 9.68
CA THR A 2 -1.28 -6.84 9.34
C THR A 2 -1.79 -6.88 7.90
N THR A 3 -2.30 -5.76 7.39
CA THR A 3 -2.82 -5.69 6.01
C THR A 3 -1.75 -6.06 4.99
N LEU A 4 -0.53 -5.57 5.16
CA LEU A 4 0.55 -5.84 4.22
C LEU A 4 0.95 -7.33 4.23
N VAL A 5 1.04 -7.93 5.42
CA VAL A 5 1.30 -9.36 5.60
C VAL A 5 0.18 -10.18 4.97
N ASP A 6 -1.08 -9.81 5.22
CA ASP A 6 -2.24 -10.50 4.67
C ASP A 6 -2.28 -10.44 3.15
N LEU A 7 -1.99 -9.29 2.56
CA LEU A 7 -1.92 -9.15 1.10
C LEU A 7 -0.87 -10.07 0.50
N THR A 8 0.32 -10.10 1.08
CA THR A 8 1.40 -10.96 0.61
C THR A 8 0.99 -12.43 0.70
N ARG A 9 0.44 -12.84 1.83
CA ARG A 9 0.00 -14.21 2.06
C ARG A 9 -1.11 -14.62 1.09
N ILE A 10 -2.12 -13.77 0.92
CA ILE A 10 -3.26 -14.07 0.05
C ILE A 10 -2.84 -14.16 -1.42
N THR A 11 -1.99 -13.25 -1.90
CA THR A 11 -1.49 -13.32 -3.28
C THR A 11 -0.67 -14.57 -3.52
N GLU A 12 0.12 -15.00 -2.54
CA GLU A 12 0.88 -16.25 -2.62
C GLU A 12 -0.04 -17.47 -2.65
N GLU A 13 -1.07 -17.51 -1.79
CA GLU A 13 -2.05 -18.59 -1.76
C GLU A 13 -2.80 -18.73 -3.09
N LEU A 14 -3.12 -17.60 -3.73
CA LEU A 14 -3.80 -17.59 -5.03
C LEU A 14 -2.86 -17.91 -6.19
N GLY A 15 -1.55 -17.87 -5.96
CA GLY A 15 -0.56 -18.08 -7.00
C GLY A 15 -0.46 -16.93 -7.99
N PHE A 16 -0.90 -15.74 -7.61
CA PHE A 16 -0.88 -14.57 -8.47
C PHE A 16 0.38 -13.74 -8.23
N GLU A 17 1.08 -13.38 -9.31
CA GLU A 17 2.26 -12.53 -9.26
C GLU A 17 1.88 -11.05 -9.35
N ILE A 18 1.01 -10.60 -8.45
CA ILE A 18 0.59 -9.21 -8.38
C ILE A 18 1.67 -8.40 -7.63
N PRO A 19 2.26 -7.39 -8.27
CA PRO A 19 3.21 -6.51 -7.58
C PRO A 19 2.52 -5.74 -6.46
N ILE A 20 3.21 -5.62 -5.32
CA ILE A 20 2.75 -4.86 -4.18
C ILE A 20 3.72 -3.71 -3.96
N PHE A 21 3.18 -2.49 -3.90
CA PHE A 21 3.96 -1.29 -3.64
C PHE A 21 3.55 -0.70 -2.30
N PHE A 22 4.53 -0.40 -1.49
CA PHE A 22 4.35 0.31 -0.24
C PHE A 22 4.87 1.73 -0.41
N ILE A 23 3.97 2.71 -0.30
CA ILE A 23 4.33 4.12 -0.44
C ILE A 23 4.30 4.75 0.94
N THR A 24 5.44 5.26 1.39
CA THR A 24 5.51 5.92 2.69
C THR A 24 4.77 7.25 2.68
N LEU A 25 4.10 7.55 3.78
CA LEU A 25 3.54 8.87 4.04
C LEU A 25 4.44 9.72 4.95
N ASP A 26 5.54 9.16 5.40
CA ASP A 26 6.50 9.82 6.27
C ASP A 26 7.94 9.67 5.75
N PRO A 27 8.28 10.35 4.64
CA PRO A 27 9.58 10.19 4.02
C PRO A 27 10.74 10.72 4.87
N GLU A 28 10.47 11.51 5.89
CA GLU A 28 11.51 11.99 6.82
C GLU A 28 12.04 10.86 7.70
N ARG A 29 11.16 9.91 8.09
CA ARG A 29 11.52 8.73 8.88
C ARG A 29 11.86 7.54 8.01
N ASP A 30 11.09 7.34 6.94
CA ASP A 30 11.21 6.17 6.06
C ASP A 30 12.13 6.46 4.89
N THR A 31 13.43 6.44 5.17
CA THR A 31 14.45 6.57 4.13
C THR A 31 14.49 5.33 3.25
N PRO A 32 15.08 5.39 2.04
CA PRO A 32 15.21 4.18 1.20
C PRO A 32 15.88 3.02 1.92
N GLN A 33 16.90 3.31 2.73
CA GLN A 33 17.59 2.26 3.49
C GLN A 33 16.69 1.62 4.55
N GLN A 34 15.91 2.42 5.26
CA GLN A 34 15.01 1.90 6.28
C GLN A 34 13.90 1.06 5.66
N LEU A 35 13.36 1.45 4.50
CA LEU A 35 12.37 0.65 3.79
C LEU A 35 12.99 -0.67 3.30
N ALA A 36 14.21 -0.64 2.79
CA ALA A 36 14.92 -1.84 2.36
C ALA A 36 15.15 -2.83 3.50
N ASP A 37 15.40 -2.32 4.71
CA ASP A 37 15.61 -3.16 5.90
C ASP A 37 14.31 -3.70 6.49
N TYR A 38 13.22 -2.96 6.35
CA TYR A 38 11.95 -3.18 7.02
C TYR A 38 10.97 -4.03 6.21
N LEU A 39 10.83 -3.74 4.90
CA LEU A 39 9.80 -4.37 4.07
C LEU A 39 9.97 -5.89 3.88
N PRO A 40 11.20 -6.45 3.83
CA PRO A 40 11.34 -7.90 3.71
C PRO A 40 10.68 -8.72 4.82
N TYR A 41 10.47 -8.12 6.00
CA TYR A 41 9.75 -8.78 7.10
C TYR A 41 8.28 -9.04 6.76
N PHE A 42 7.71 -8.32 5.83
CA PHE A 42 6.30 -8.46 5.43
C PHE A 42 6.13 -9.27 4.15
N GLY A 43 7.17 -9.45 3.37
CA GLY A 43 7.16 -10.22 2.14
C GLY A 43 8.28 -9.78 1.21
N GLU A 44 8.80 -10.72 0.41
CA GLU A 44 9.93 -10.46 -0.48
C GLU A 44 9.55 -9.68 -1.73
N ARG A 45 8.25 -9.63 -2.05
CA ARG A 45 7.75 -9.09 -3.31
C ARG A 45 7.19 -7.67 -3.18
N ILE A 46 7.49 -7.01 -2.06
CA ILE A 46 7.02 -5.66 -1.80
C ILE A 46 8.09 -4.66 -2.21
N THR A 47 7.71 -3.71 -3.05
CA THR A 47 8.59 -2.62 -3.45
C THR A 47 8.23 -1.36 -2.65
N GLY A 48 9.21 -0.81 -1.95
CA GLY A 48 9.04 0.44 -1.22
C GLY A 48 9.21 1.65 -2.14
N ILE A 49 8.35 2.64 -1.96
CA ILE A 49 8.42 3.90 -2.70
C ILE A 49 8.48 5.03 -1.69
N THR A 50 9.49 5.87 -1.82
CA THR A 50 9.63 7.09 -1.03
C THR A 50 10.03 8.23 -1.94
N GLY A 51 10.07 9.43 -1.41
CA GLY A 51 10.43 10.61 -2.20
C GLY A 51 10.57 11.82 -1.30
N SER A 52 10.64 12.99 -1.90
CA SER A 52 10.66 14.23 -1.14
C SER A 52 9.32 14.43 -0.42
N LYS A 53 9.35 15.23 0.62
CA LYS A 53 8.16 15.64 1.37
C LYS A 53 7.10 16.23 0.43
N ASP A 54 7.52 17.08 -0.50
CA ASP A 54 6.62 17.72 -1.45
C ASP A 54 6.02 16.71 -2.45
N ALA A 55 6.82 15.76 -2.91
CA ALA A 55 6.34 14.71 -3.82
C ALA A 55 5.29 13.81 -3.15
N ILE A 56 5.52 13.41 -1.92
CA ILE A 56 4.58 12.58 -1.15
C ILE A 56 3.30 13.38 -0.85
N SER A 57 3.41 14.66 -0.53
CA SER A 57 2.25 15.52 -0.31
C SER A 57 1.41 15.65 -1.57
N ALA A 58 2.04 15.87 -2.72
CA ALA A 58 1.35 15.97 -4.01
C ALA A 58 0.63 14.67 -4.37
N LEU A 59 1.30 13.53 -4.17
CA LEU A 59 0.72 12.21 -4.40
C LEU A 59 -0.51 11.98 -3.52
N SER A 60 -0.40 12.30 -2.24
CA SER A 60 -1.49 12.13 -1.27
C SER A 60 -2.72 12.94 -1.68
N LYS A 61 -2.53 14.19 -2.09
CA LYS A 61 -3.63 15.03 -2.58
C LYS A 61 -4.25 14.49 -3.85
N SER A 62 -3.42 14.06 -4.78
CA SER A 62 -3.87 13.53 -6.07
C SER A 62 -4.75 12.28 -5.91
N TRP A 63 -4.46 11.45 -4.92
CA TRP A 63 -5.19 10.20 -4.67
C TRP A 63 -6.26 10.32 -3.58
N GLY A 64 -6.44 11.50 -3.01
CA GLY A 64 -7.41 11.71 -1.94
C GLY A 64 -7.05 11.00 -0.65
N ILE A 65 -5.77 10.83 -0.37
CA ILE A 65 -5.29 10.17 0.85
C ILE A 65 -5.26 11.20 1.98
N TYR A 66 -5.99 10.91 3.06
CA TYR A 66 -5.92 11.71 4.27
C TYR A 66 -4.60 11.45 5.00
N ARG A 67 -3.95 12.52 5.40
CA ARG A 67 -2.67 12.46 6.11
C ARG A 67 -2.57 13.65 7.05
N LYS A 68 -2.28 13.39 8.33
CA LYS A 68 -2.11 14.45 9.32
C LYS A 68 -1.02 14.08 10.31
N LYS A 69 -0.09 15.00 10.52
CA LYS A 69 0.94 14.89 11.55
C LYS A 69 0.36 15.26 12.90
N ILE A 70 0.49 14.36 13.87
CA ILE A 70 -0.03 14.56 15.22
C ILE A 70 1.15 14.54 16.20
N LEU A 71 1.33 15.63 16.92
CA LEU A 71 2.38 15.74 17.96
C LEU A 71 2.00 14.89 19.17
N THR A 72 2.97 14.18 19.70
CA THR A 72 2.80 13.37 20.90
C THR A 72 3.39 14.09 22.12
N SER A 73 2.99 13.64 23.31
CA SER A 73 3.39 14.30 24.57
C SER A 73 4.89 14.20 24.88
N ASP A 74 5.60 13.29 24.23
CA ASP A 74 7.05 13.10 24.42
C ASP A 74 7.91 13.92 23.47
N GLY A 75 7.30 14.88 22.74
CA GLY A 75 8.01 15.72 21.78
C GLY A 75 8.21 15.08 20.41
N ASN A 76 7.67 13.90 20.19
CA ASN A 76 7.72 13.20 18.92
C ASN A 76 6.42 13.44 18.13
N TYR A 77 6.17 12.68 17.06
CA TYR A 77 4.93 12.76 16.31
C TYR A 77 4.55 11.41 15.71
N THR A 78 3.27 11.29 15.38
CA THR A 78 2.73 10.18 14.58
C THR A 78 2.07 10.75 13.33
N ILE A 79 1.88 9.90 12.32
CA ILE A 79 1.13 10.24 11.12
C ILE A 79 -0.21 9.51 11.17
N ASP A 80 -1.29 10.28 11.24
CA ASP A 80 -2.64 9.77 11.07
C ASP A 80 -2.96 9.78 9.57
N HIS A 81 -3.42 8.65 9.04
CA HIS A 81 -3.62 8.50 7.60
C HIS A 81 -4.73 7.52 7.25
N THR A 82 -5.17 7.60 6.01
CA THR A 82 -6.11 6.64 5.44
C THR A 82 -5.41 5.28 5.28
N ALA A 83 -5.99 4.26 5.89
CA ALA A 83 -5.48 2.89 5.80
C ALA A 83 -6.22 2.14 4.68
N THR A 84 -5.86 2.43 3.44
CA THR A 84 -6.53 1.89 2.26
C THR A 84 -5.51 1.38 1.26
N VAL A 85 -5.79 0.23 0.67
CA VAL A 85 -5.02 -0.32 -0.44
C VAL A 85 -5.73 0.04 -1.74
N PHE A 86 -4.98 0.60 -2.68
CA PHE A 86 -5.50 0.93 -4.01
C PHE A 86 -5.13 -0.19 -4.98
N MET A 87 -6.13 -0.67 -5.72
CA MET A 87 -5.93 -1.68 -6.76
C MET A 87 -5.86 -0.98 -8.11
N LEU A 88 -4.81 -1.30 -8.87
CA LEU A 88 -4.58 -0.71 -10.19
C LEU A 88 -4.48 -1.82 -11.24
N SER A 89 -4.95 -1.51 -12.46
CA SER A 89 -4.73 -2.36 -13.61
C SER A 89 -3.27 -2.32 -14.05
N GLU A 90 -2.89 -3.17 -14.99
CA GLU A 90 -1.55 -3.17 -15.58
C GLU A 90 -1.16 -1.81 -16.17
N ARG A 91 -2.14 -1.01 -16.59
CA ARG A 91 -1.93 0.33 -17.15
C ARG A 91 -1.99 1.43 -16.10
N GLY A 92 -2.09 1.07 -14.82
CA GLY A 92 -2.16 2.03 -13.74
C GLY A 92 -3.53 2.67 -13.54
N LYS A 93 -4.59 2.11 -14.13
CA LYS A 93 -5.95 2.62 -13.92
C LYS A 93 -6.52 2.10 -12.61
N PHE A 94 -7.20 2.97 -11.90
CA PHE A 94 -7.87 2.64 -10.65
C PHE A 94 -8.97 1.59 -10.88
N GLN A 95 -8.94 0.51 -10.11
CA GLN A 95 -9.89 -0.59 -10.20
C GLN A 95 -10.71 -0.77 -8.93
N GLY A 96 -10.34 -0.14 -7.84
CA GLY A 96 -11.05 -0.26 -6.58
C GLY A 96 -10.11 -0.20 -5.39
N THR A 97 -10.66 -0.40 -4.21
CA THR A 97 -9.92 -0.33 -2.96
C THR A 97 -10.15 -1.56 -2.09
N ILE A 98 -9.19 -1.81 -1.21
CA ILE A 98 -9.31 -2.78 -0.13
C ILE A 98 -9.16 -1.99 1.16
N ALA A 99 -10.19 -1.99 2.00
CA ALA A 99 -10.14 -1.31 3.28
C ALA A 99 -9.41 -2.16 4.31
N TRP A 100 -8.79 -1.50 5.28
CA TRP A 100 -8.06 -2.14 6.36
C TRP A 100 -8.88 -3.21 7.09
N SER A 101 -10.18 -2.97 7.25
CA SER A 101 -11.08 -3.83 8.04
C SER A 101 -11.80 -4.91 7.24
N GLU A 102 -11.56 -5.02 5.93
CA GLU A 102 -12.22 -6.04 5.12
C GLU A 102 -11.73 -7.43 5.49
N ASN A 103 -12.66 -8.41 5.50
CA ASN A 103 -12.28 -9.78 5.81
C ASN A 103 -11.50 -10.42 4.65
N ASN A 104 -10.74 -11.45 4.96
CA ASN A 104 -9.84 -12.09 3.99
C ASN A 104 -10.56 -12.69 2.80
N GLN A 105 -11.80 -13.16 2.98
CA GLN A 105 -12.56 -13.73 1.87
C GLN A 105 -12.92 -12.66 0.83
N ILE A 106 -13.32 -11.49 1.28
CA ILE A 106 -13.62 -10.35 0.40
C ILE A 106 -12.34 -9.89 -0.31
N VAL A 107 -11.23 -9.84 0.41
CA VAL A 107 -9.93 -9.47 -0.17
C VAL A 107 -9.54 -10.46 -1.27
N LYS A 108 -9.70 -11.76 -1.04
CA LYS A 108 -9.45 -12.80 -2.05
C LYS A 108 -10.28 -12.59 -3.30
N GLU A 109 -11.57 -12.32 -3.14
CA GLU A 109 -12.48 -12.08 -4.26
C GLU A 109 -12.07 -10.85 -5.07
N LYS A 110 -11.69 -9.77 -4.41
CA LYS A 110 -11.23 -8.55 -5.08
C LYS A 110 -9.94 -8.79 -5.85
N LEU A 111 -8.98 -9.48 -5.27
CA LEU A 111 -7.72 -9.80 -5.93
C LEU A 111 -7.91 -10.76 -7.10
N TYR A 112 -8.82 -11.71 -6.95
CA TYR A 112 -9.18 -12.63 -8.03
C TYR A 112 -9.76 -11.88 -9.22
N ARG A 113 -10.67 -10.94 -8.99
CA ARG A 113 -11.23 -10.10 -10.06
C ARG A 113 -10.17 -9.23 -10.70
N LEU A 114 -9.30 -8.62 -9.90
CA LEU A 114 -8.21 -7.78 -10.40
C LEU A 114 -7.31 -8.58 -11.34
N TRP A 115 -6.92 -9.77 -10.94
CA TRP A 115 -6.06 -10.64 -11.73
C TRP A 115 -6.71 -11.06 -13.04
N ASN A 116 -7.97 -11.46 -13.00
CA ASN A 116 -8.70 -11.91 -14.18
C ASN A 116 -9.01 -10.78 -15.16
N ASN A 117 -9.25 -9.57 -14.67
CA ASN A 117 -9.55 -8.41 -15.51
C ASN A 117 -8.35 -7.96 -16.35
N LYS A 118 -7.14 -8.36 -16.01
CA LYS A 118 -5.97 -8.00 -16.82
C LYS A 118 -6.03 -8.56 -18.23
N LEU A 119 -6.77 -9.67 -18.43
CA LEU A 119 -6.95 -10.29 -19.74
C LEU A 119 -8.04 -9.61 -20.58
N SER A 120 -8.94 -8.86 -19.93
CA SER A 120 -10.04 -8.17 -20.59
C SER A 120 -9.86 -6.65 -20.65
N ALA A 121 -8.79 -6.12 -20.06
CA ALA A 121 -8.51 -4.68 -20.00
C ALA A 121 -7.76 -4.13 -21.22
N HIS A 122 -7.91 -4.73 -22.37
CA HIS A 122 -7.23 -4.32 -23.60
C HIS A 122 -8.13 -3.51 -24.50
#